data_a5ebb370f967a317ba34373daaec4b4a
#
_entry.id   a5ebb370f967a317ba34373daaec4b4a
#
_cell.length_a   1.000
_cell.length_b   1.000
_cell.length_c   1.000
_cell.angle_alpha   90.00
_cell.angle_beta   90.00
_cell.angle_gamma   90.00
#
_symmetry.space_group_name_H-M   'P 1'
#
loop_
_entity.id
_entity.type
_entity.pdbx_description
1 polymer ?
#
loop_
_entity_poly.entity_id
_entity_poly.type
_entity_poly.pdbx_seq_one_letter_code
_entity_poly.pdbx_strand_id
1 'polypeptide(L)'
;METNNAALQVRGLRKSYDQLHVLKGVDFDVARGSIFALLGSNGAGKTTIVRILTTLLKPDSGTASVDGFDVVSQPARVRESVSLTGQFAAVDEILTGRENLILIAKLGRFGLADAAERRVSTYSGGMRRRLDIAMSLIGNPPIIFLDEPTTGLDPEGRIEVWKVIQHLADSGTTVLLTTQYLDEAEKLADRIAILHEGTIIVSGTLEDLRKLLPPAKVEYVARQPTLEEIFLAIVGSDKKEPR
;
A
#
# COMPACT_ATOMS: atom_id res chain seq x y z
N MET A 1 18.41 9.16 -25.20
CA MET A 1 17.23 9.66 -24.50
C MET A 1 16.91 8.61 -23.45
N GLU A 2 17.27 8.86 -22.19
CA GLU A 2 16.81 7.99 -21.10
C GLU A 2 15.29 8.08 -21.06
N THR A 3 14.64 6.97 -21.36
CA THR A 3 13.18 6.85 -21.19
C THR A 3 12.91 7.06 -19.71
N ASN A 4 12.30 8.19 -19.38
CA ASN A 4 11.91 8.54 -18.02
C ASN A 4 10.90 7.48 -17.53
N ASN A 5 11.39 6.42 -16.87
CA ASN A 5 10.59 5.28 -16.40
C ASN A 5 9.81 5.61 -15.12
N ALA A 6 9.75 6.88 -14.73
CA ALA A 6 9.01 7.30 -13.55
C ALA A 6 7.51 7.47 -13.87
N ALA A 7 6.66 6.83 -13.08
CA ALA A 7 5.22 7.04 -13.09
C ALA A 7 4.84 8.32 -12.33
N LEU A 8 5.56 8.59 -11.23
CA LEU A 8 5.38 9.80 -10.43
C LEU A 8 6.73 10.47 -10.22
N GLN A 9 6.75 11.81 -10.28
CA GLN A 9 7.89 12.63 -9.92
C GLN A 9 7.45 13.80 -9.05
N VAL A 10 8.07 13.97 -7.91
CA VAL A 10 7.75 15.02 -6.94
C VAL A 10 9.04 15.75 -6.57
N ARG A 11 9.03 17.11 -6.67
CA ARG A 11 10.20 17.94 -6.40
C ARG A 11 9.84 19.15 -5.55
N GLY A 12 10.44 19.24 -4.37
CA GLY A 12 10.33 20.36 -3.46
C GLY A 12 8.89 20.68 -3.04
N LEU A 13 8.01 19.66 -2.95
CA LEU A 13 6.58 19.86 -2.76
C LEU A 13 6.29 20.44 -1.38
N ARG A 14 5.56 21.56 -1.34
CA ARG A 14 5.18 22.26 -0.11
C ARG A 14 3.70 22.48 -0.05
N LYS A 15 3.15 22.38 1.19
CA LYS A 15 1.76 22.69 1.47
C LYS A 15 1.58 23.15 2.90
N SER A 16 0.84 24.24 3.08
CA SER A 16 0.45 24.77 4.38
C SER A 16 -1.07 24.94 4.45
N TYR A 17 -1.61 24.84 5.64
CA TYR A 17 -2.97 25.24 5.98
C TYR A 17 -2.86 26.30 7.08
N ASP A 18 -3.16 27.53 6.75
CA ASP A 18 -2.94 28.69 7.59
C ASP A 18 -1.48 28.74 8.10
N GLN A 19 -1.26 28.62 9.41
CA GLN A 19 0.06 28.61 10.04
C GLN A 19 0.71 27.22 10.09
N LEU A 20 -0.01 26.15 9.73
CA LEU A 20 0.48 24.80 9.80
C LEU A 20 1.17 24.39 8.50
N HIS A 21 2.50 24.25 8.54
CA HIS A 21 3.30 23.74 7.41
C HIS A 21 3.23 22.20 7.40
N VAL A 22 2.38 21.63 6.54
CA VAL A 22 2.16 20.18 6.45
C VAL A 22 3.19 19.49 5.58
N LEU A 23 3.57 20.09 4.44
CA LEU A 23 4.66 19.60 3.59
C LEU A 23 5.75 20.66 3.50
N LYS A 24 7.00 20.26 3.72
CA LYS A 24 8.13 21.17 3.91
C LYS A 24 9.23 21.01 2.84
N GLY A 25 8.87 20.53 1.65
CA GLY A 25 9.79 20.26 0.56
C GLY A 25 10.02 18.76 0.39
N VAL A 26 9.02 18.08 -0.16
CA VAL A 26 9.03 16.62 -0.34
C VAL A 26 9.53 16.30 -1.74
N ASP A 27 10.47 15.34 -1.83
CA ASP A 27 11.08 14.86 -3.07
C ASP A 27 11.03 13.33 -3.13
N PHE A 28 10.47 12.75 -4.20
CA PHE A 28 10.54 11.32 -4.48
C PHE A 28 10.13 11.01 -5.92
N ASP A 29 10.51 9.81 -6.38
CA ASP A 29 10.10 9.23 -7.65
C ASP A 29 9.50 7.84 -7.42
N VAL A 30 8.52 7.48 -8.26
CA VAL A 30 7.93 6.13 -8.29
C VAL A 30 8.12 5.54 -9.68
N ALA A 31 8.71 4.36 -9.74
CA ALA A 31 8.90 3.64 -11.01
C ALA A 31 7.55 3.07 -11.51
N ARG A 32 7.41 2.92 -12.83
CA ARG A 32 6.23 2.28 -13.41
C ARG A 32 6.15 0.80 -13.02
N GLY A 33 4.95 0.32 -12.73
CA GLY A 33 4.68 -1.07 -12.37
C GLY A 33 5.23 -1.49 -11.00
N SER A 34 5.63 -0.53 -10.16
CA SER A 34 6.13 -0.82 -8.80
C SER A 34 5.13 -0.44 -7.72
N ILE A 35 5.32 -1.01 -6.54
CA ILE A 35 4.63 -0.61 -5.31
C ILE A 35 5.54 0.33 -4.52
N PHE A 36 5.10 1.56 -4.33
CA PHE A 36 5.77 2.56 -3.49
C PHE A 36 4.96 2.82 -2.23
N ALA A 37 5.58 2.60 -1.06
CA ALA A 37 4.95 2.86 0.22
C ALA A 37 5.41 4.21 0.79
N LEU A 38 4.46 5.10 1.05
CA LEU A 38 4.68 6.32 1.83
C LEU A 38 4.31 6.03 3.30
N LEU A 39 5.31 5.67 4.08
CA LEU A 39 5.18 5.29 5.49
C LEU A 39 5.29 6.53 6.39
N GLY A 40 4.42 6.66 7.38
CA GLY A 40 4.50 7.75 8.37
C GLY A 40 3.35 7.72 9.37
N SER A 41 3.53 8.41 10.49
CA SER A 41 2.49 8.57 11.50
C SER A 41 1.28 9.36 10.98
N ASN A 42 0.18 9.33 11.74
CA ASN A 42 -0.96 10.20 11.45
C ASN A 42 -0.54 11.66 11.55
N GLY A 43 -1.00 12.49 10.62
CA GLY A 43 -0.63 13.91 10.53
C GLY A 43 0.71 14.18 9.85
N ALA A 44 1.49 13.18 9.45
CA ALA A 44 2.78 13.38 8.76
C ALA A 44 2.67 14.06 7.38
N GLY A 45 1.46 14.07 6.77
CA GLY A 45 1.22 14.70 5.46
C GLY A 45 0.92 13.71 4.33
N LYS A 46 0.81 12.39 4.61
CA LYS A 46 0.56 11.33 3.62
C LYS A 46 -0.64 11.62 2.72
N THR A 47 -1.82 11.80 3.32
CA THR A 47 -3.07 12.11 2.59
C THR A 47 -2.98 13.44 1.83
N THR A 48 -2.22 14.42 2.34
CA THR A 48 -1.99 15.70 1.63
C THR A 48 -1.22 15.48 0.33
N ILE A 49 -0.18 14.64 0.35
CA ILE A 49 0.57 14.25 -0.86
C ILE A 49 -0.37 13.56 -1.85
N VAL A 50 -1.12 12.55 -1.41
CA VAL A 50 -2.09 11.83 -2.27
C VAL A 50 -3.08 12.80 -2.90
N ARG A 51 -3.66 13.73 -2.13
CA ARG A 51 -4.62 14.74 -2.64
C ARG A 51 -4.01 15.68 -3.68
N ILE A 52 -2.72 16.01 -3.54
CA ILE A 52 -2.03 16.85 -4.55
C ILE A 52 -1.79 16.03 -5.82
N LEU A 53 -1.27 14.81 -5.71
CA LEU A 53 -0.99 13.94 -6.86
C LEU A 53 -2.25 13.54 -7.62
N THR A 54 -3.39 13.43 -6.93
CA THR A 54 -4.69 13.15 -7.55
C THR A 54 -5.45 14.43 -7.98
N THR A 55 -4.79 15.58 -7.94
CA THR A 55 -5.34 16.90 -8.34
C THR A 55 -6.52 17.43 -7.49
N LEU A 56 -6.78 16.82 -6.34
CA LEU A 56 -7.80 17.25 -5.39
C LEU A 56 -7.37 18.47 -4.55
N LEU A 57 -6.07 18.76 -4.55
CA LEU A 57 -5.47 19.86 -3.81
C LEU A 57 -4.33 20.46 -4.61
N LYS A 58 -4.22 21.79 -4.65
CA LYS A 58 -3.05 22.47 -5.25
C LYS A 58 -1.91 22.59 -4.23
N PRO A 59 -0.65 22.34 -4.63
CA PRO A 59 0.49 22.66 -3.80
C PRO A 59 0.69 24.17 -3.68
N ASP A 60 1.39 24.62 -2.65
CA ASP A 60 1.75 26.03 -2.51
C ASP A 60 3.04 26.34 -3.30
N SER A 61 3.95 25.35 -3.38
CA SER A 61 5.16 25.42 -4.22
C SER A 61 5.73 24.02 -4.48
N GLY A 62 6.74 23.96 -5.33
CA GLY A 62 7.29 22.70 -5.84
C GLY A 62 6.54 22.24 -7.08
N THR A 63 6.95 21.09 -7.62
CA THR A 63 6.35 20.48 -8.80
C THR A 63 6.02 19.02 -8.55
N ALA A 64 4.94 18.54 -9.19
CA ALA A 64 4.61 17.12 -9.21
C ALA A 64 4.07 16.74 -10.59
N SER A 65 4.52 15.60 -11.11
CA SER A 65 3.95 15.02 -12.32
C SER A 65 3.52 13.59 -12.08
N VAL A 66 2.42 13.22 -12.74
CA VAL A 66 1.79 11.90 -12.69
C VAL A 66 1.59 11.44 -14.13
N ASP A 67 2.13 10.29 -14.47
CA ASP A 67 2.14 9.74 -15.84
C ASP A 67 2.73 10.71 -16.89
N GLY A 68 3.66 11.57 -16.46
CA GLY A 68 4.28 12.61 -17.29
C GLY A 68 3.47 13.90 -17.38
N PHE A 69 2.29 13.99 -16.74
CA PHE A 69 1.43 15.18 -16.74
C PHE A 69 1.60 15.97 -15.43
N ASP A 70 1.81 17.27 -15.54
CA ASP A 70 1.92 18.15 -14.37
C ASP A 70 0.56 18.30 -13.68
N VAL A 71 0.54 18.14 -12.35
CA VAL A 71 -0.69 18.09 -11.54
C VAL A 71 -1.44 19.44 -11.48
N VAL A 72 -0.76 20.55 -11.75
CA VAL A 72 -1.34 21.90 -11.69
C VAL A 72 -1.83 22.36 -13.05
N SER A 73 -1.00 22.20 -14.08
CA SER A 73 -1.29 22.69 -15.44
C SER A 73 -2.10 21.70 -16.28
N GLN A 74 -2.03 20.40 -15.99
CA GLN A 74 -2.67 19.34 -16.78
C GLN A 74 -3.57 18.40 -15.92
N PRO A 75 -4.40 18.92 -15.00
CA PRO A 75 -5.12 18.09 -14.03
C PRO A 75 -6.14 17.13 -14.67
N ALA A 76 -6.68 17.45 -15.84
CA ALA A 76 -7.60 16.56 -16.55
C ALA A 76 -6.88 15.28 -17.02
N ARG A 77 -5.68 15.43 -17.59
CA ARG A 77 -4.85 14.31 -18.06
C ARG A 77 -4.39 13.43 -16.90
N VAL A 78 -4.02 14.05 -15.76
CA VAL A 78 -3.70 13.30 -14.54
C VAL A 78 -4.88 12.43 -14.11
N ARG A 79 -6.09 13.00 -14.04
CA ARG A 79 -7.30 12.26 -13.63
C ARG A 79 -7.68 11.11 -14.57
N GLU A 80 -7.33 11.20 -15.85
CA GLU A 80 -7.50 10.09 -16.82
C GLU A 80 -6.54 8.93 -16.56
N SER A 81 -5.38 9.20 -15.95
CA SER A 81 -4.31 8.21 -15.72
C SER A 81 -4.33 7.59 -14.33
N VAL A 82 -5.20 8.06 -13.42
CA VAL A 82 -5.15 7.64 -12.02
C VAL A 82 -6.49 7.16 -11.49
N SER A 83 -6.42 6.31 -10.47
CA SER A 83 -7.55 6.06 -9.59
C SER A 83 -7.12 6.25 -8.13
N LEU A 84 -8.06 6.64 -7.30
CA LEU A 84 -7.88 6.85 -5.87
C LEU A 84 -8.90 6.02 -5.08
N THR A 85 -8.40 5.21 -4.18
CA THR A 85 -9.21 4.53 -3.16
C THR A 85 -8.93 5.19 -1.81
N GLY A 86 -9.92 5.88 -1.26
CA GLY A 86 -9.79 6.62 0.01
C GLY A 86 -10.06 5.75 1.24
N GLN A 87 -10.04 6.36 2.41
CA GLN A 87 -10.35 5.72 3.70
C GLN A 87 -11.80 5.19 3.80
N PHE A 88 -12.73 5.76 3.02
CA PHE A 88 -14.13 5.36 2.99
C PHE A 88 -14.43 4.67 1.67
N ALA A 89 -15.03 3.47 1.75
CA ALA A 89 -15.46 2.73 0.57
C ALA A 89 -16.52 3.53 -0.21
N ALA A 90 -16.31 3.67 -1.52
CA ALA A 90 -17.26 4.32 -2.43
C ALA A 90 -18.39 3.38 -2.88
N VAL A 91 -18.57 2.25 -2.17
CA VAL A 91 -19.57 1.23 -2.49
C VAL A 91 -20.92 1.55 -1.87
N ASP A 92 -21.99 1.35 -2.63
CA ASP A 92 -23.35 1.45 -2.10
C ASP A 92 -23.68 0.16 -1.32
N GLU A 93 -23.94 0.31 -0.03
CA GLU A 93 -24.22 -0.80 0.87
C GLU A 93 -25.58 -1.47 0.64
N ILE A 94 -26.49 -0.80 -0.04
CA ILE A 94 -27.87 -1.29 -0.34
C ILE A 94 -27.80 -2.27 -1.52
N LEU A 95 -26.90 -2.01 -2.47
CA LEU A 95 -26.72 -2.81 -3.67
C LEU A 95 -25.97 -4.12 -3.37
N THR A 96 -26.16 -5.12 -4.23
CA THR A 96 -25.36 -6.34 -4.23
C THR A 96 -23.95 -6.06 -4.73
N GLY A 97 -23.00 -6.96 -4.44
CA GLY A 97 -21.67 -6.88 -5.03
C GLY A 97 -21.72 -6.88 -6.55
N ARG A 98 -22.63 -7.64 -7.18
CA ARG A 98 -22.85 -7.64 -8.62
C ARG A 98 -23.35 -6.30 -9.14
N GLU A 99 -24.34 -5.68 -8.49
CA GLU A 99 -24.87 -4.37 -8.90
C GLU A 99 -23.82 -3.27 -8.77
N ASN A 100 -23.02 -3.26 -7.69
CA ASN A 100 -21.87 -2.40 -7.57
C ASN A 100 -20.82 -2.70 -8.67
N LEU A 101 -20.73 -3.93 -9.15
CA LEU A 101 -19.74 -4.45 -10.09
C LEU A 101 -20.25 -4.74 -11.50
N ILE A 102 -21.55 -4.57 -11.79
CA ILE A 102 -22.06 -4.52 -13.19
C ILE A 102 -21.34 -3.40 -13.94
N LEU A 103 -20.83 -2.42 -13.21
CA LEU A 103 -19.85 -1.47 -13.70
C LEU A 103 -18.46 -2.11 -13.94
N ILE A 104 -18.17 -3.36 -13.45
CA ILE A 104 -16.81 -3.94 -13.48
C ILE A 104 -16.85 -5.46 -13.78
N ALA A 105 -16.55 -5.83 -14.99
CA ALA A 105 -16.51 -7.22 -15.45
C ALA A 105 -15.32 -8.08 -14.92
N LYS A 106 -14.82 -7.89 -13.68
CA LYS A 106 -13.58 -8.54 -13.20
C LYS A 106 -13.64 -9.15 -11.78
N LEU A 107 -14.82 -9.59 -11.33
CA LEU A 107 -15.05 -10.13 -9.97
C LEU A 107 -14.12 -11.26 -9.53
N GLY A 108 -13.75 -12.17 -10.43
CA GLY A 108 -12.96 -13.35 -10.09
C GLY A 108 -11.56 -13.03 -9.54
N ARG A 109 -10.95 -11.93 -9.99
CA ARG A 109 -9.58 -11.53 -9.58
C ARG A 109 -9.47 -11.03 -8.14
N PHE A 110 -10.61 -10.67 -7.52
CA PHE A 110 -10.64 -10.08 -6.17
C PHE A 110 -11.14 -11.05 -5.11
N GLY A 111 -11.40 -12.31 -5.46
CA GLY A 111 -11.90 -13.33 -4.54
C GLY A 111 -13.28 -13.00 -3.99
N LEU A 112 -14.15 -12.36 -4.77
CA LEU A 112 -15.49 -11.95 -4.39
C LEU A 112 -16.59 -12.66 -5.20
N ALA A 113 -16.23 -13.62 -6.06
CA ALA A 113 -17.18 -14.31 -6.93
C ALA A 113 -18.35 -14.95 -6.16
N ASP A 114 -18.05 -15.67 -5.09
CA ASP A 114 -19.05 -16.39 -4.27
C ASP A 114 -19.99 -15.44 -3.48
N ALA A 115 -19.56 -14.20 -3.30
CA ALA A 115 -20.32 -13.18 -2.58
C ALA A 115 -21.04 -12.20 -3.52
N ALA A 116 -20.91 -12.35 -4.84
CA ALA A 116 -21.36 -11.38 -5.84
C ALA A 116 -22.84 -11.02 -5.74
N GLU A 117 -23.69 -12.00 -5.42
CA GLU A 117 -25.14 -11.84 -5.31
C GLU A 117 -25.59 -11.36 -3.92
N ARG A 118 -24.67 -11.22 -2.95
CA ARG A 118 -24.98 -10.74 -1.61
C ARG A 118 -24.99 -9.22 -1.58
N ARG A 119 -25.81 -8.64 -0.71
CA ARG A 119 -25.78 -7.19 -0.44
C ARG A 119 -24.44 -6.81 0.20
N VAL A 120 -23.86 -5.69 -0.21
CA VAL A 120 -22.56 -5.21 0.32
C VAL A 120 -22.63 -4.91 1.82
N SER A 121 -23.80 -4.56 2.36
CA SER A 121 -24.02 -4.43 3.82
C SER A 121 -23.65 -5.70 4.60
N THR A 122 -23.69 -6.89 3.97
CA THR A 122 -23.33 -8.18 4.60
C THR A 122 -21.85 -8.56 4.42
N TYR A 123 -21.06 -7.72 3.75
CA TYR A 123 -19.63 -7.97 3.51
C TYR A 123 -18.83 -7.67 4.77
N SER A 124 -17.74 -8.44 4.99
CA SER A 124 -16.71 -8.07 5.97
C SER A 124 -15.96 -6.80 5.53
N GLY A 125 -15.25 -6.15 6.47
CA GLY A 125 -14.41 -4.99 6.15
C GLY A 125 -13.42 -5.26 5.02
N GLY A 126 -12.72 -6.40 5.06
CA GLY A 126 -11.81 -6.84 4.01
C GLY A 126 -12.51 -7.07 2.67
N MET A 127 -13.71 -7.65 2.65
CA MET A 127 -14.50 -7.82 1.43
C MET A 127 -14.92 -6.48 0.81
N ARG A 128 -15.39 -5.53 1.64
CA ARG A 128 -15.74 -4.17 1.18
C ARG A 128 -14.52 -3.47 0.61
N ARG A 129 -13.37 -3.59 1.26
CA ARG A 129 -12.13 -2.97 0.79
C ARG A 129 -11.66 -3.55 -0.54
N ARG A 130 -11.71 -4.86 -0.72
CA ARG A 130 -11.40 -5.50 -2.01
C ARG A 130 -12.36 -5.06 -3.12
N LEU A 131 -13.64 -4.92 -2.81
CA LEU A 131 -14.63 -4.40 -3.75
C LEU A 131 -14.31 -2.95 -4.14
N ASP A 132 -13.99 -2.09 -3.18
CA ASP A 132 -13.63 -0.69 -3.42
C ASP A 132 -12.37 -0.55 -4.31
N ILE A 133 -11.34 -1.37 -4.05
CA ILE A 133 -10.16 -1.46 -4.93
C ILE A 133 -10.57 -1.95 -6.33
N ALA A 134 -11.44 -2.95 -6.42
CA ALA A 134 -11.94 -3.45 -7.71
C ALA A 134 -12.68 -2.35 -8.49
N MET A 135 -13.50 -1.55 -7.82
CA MET A 135 -14.20 -0.42 -8.43
C MET A 135 -13.24 0.67 -8.92
N SER A 136 -12.15 0.91 -8.20
CA SER A 136 -11.14 1.90 -8.59
C SER A 136 -10.37 1.53 -9.87
N LEU A 137 -10.46 0.29 -10.32
CA LEU A 137 -9.84 -0.18 -11.57
C LEU A 137 -10.74 -0.04 -12.81
N ILE A 138 -11.89 0.59 -12.69
CA ILE A 138 -12.72 0.95 -13.86
C ILE A 138 -11.88 1.85 -14.76
N GLY A 139 -11.86 1.54 -16.06
CA GLY A 139 -11.03 2.30 -17.02
C GLY A 139 -9.58 1.84 -17.11
N ASN A 140 -9.17 0.84 -16.30
CA ASN A 140 -7.81 0.28 -16.32
C ASN A 140 -6.69 1.33 -16.15
N PRO A 141 -6.73 2.14 -15.06
CA PRO A 141 -5.76 3.22 -14.86
C PRO A 141 -4.34 2.63 -14.68
N PRO A 142 -3.30 3.24 -15.29
CA PRO A 142 -1.92 2.79 -15.10
C PRO A 142 -1.38 3.04 -13.70
N ILE A 143 -2.01 3.91 -12.92
CA ILE A 143 -1.57 4.28 -11.57
C ILE A 143 -2.76 4.26 -10.61
N ILE A 144 -2.58 3.63 -9.45
CA ILE A 144 -3.57 3.62 -8.37
C ILE A 144 -2.98 4.18 -7.07
N PHE A 145 -3.75 5.03 -6.40
CA PHE A 145 -3.45 5.56 -5.08
C PHE A 145 -4.32 4.87 -4.04
N LEU A 146 -3.68 4.29 -3.01
CA LEU A 146 -4.34 3.60 -1.90
C LEU A 146 -4.03 4.35 -0.60
N ASP A 147 -4.98 5.11 -0.08
CA ASP A 147 -4.78 5.86 1.15
C ASP A 147 -5.20 5.01 2.35
N GLU A 148 -4.21 4.51 3.10
CA GLU A 148 -4.34 3.63 4.27
C GLU A 148 -5.25 2.41 4.02
N PRO A 149 -4.91 1.54 3.04
CA PRO A 149 -5.85 0.52 2.52
C PRO A 149 -6.29 -0.54 3.53
N THR A 150 -5.54 -0.77 4.60
CA THR A 150 -5.86 -1.83 5.57
C THR A 150 -6.26 -1.30 6.96
N THR A 151 -6.43 0.02 7.11
CA THR A 151 -6.85 0.61 8.39
C THR A 151 -8.21 0.07 8.81
N GLY A 152 -8.29 -0.38 10.07
CA GLY A 152 -9.52 -0.92 10.66
C GLY A 152 -9.87 -2.36 10.25
N LEU A 153 -9.01 -3.04 9.49
CA LEU A 153 -9.19 -4.44 9.14
C LEU A 153 -8.55 -5.36 10.19
N ASP A 154 -9.15 -6.53 10.36
CA ASP A 154 -8.58 -7.65 11.08
C ASP A 154 -7.35 -8.23 10.33
N PRO A 155 -6.50 -9.04 10.98
CA PRO A 155 -5.29 -9.57 10.36
C PRO A 155 -5.56 -10.38 9.08
N GLU A 156 -6.64 -11.14 9.03
CA GLU A 156 -7.02 -11.94 7.85
C GLU A 156 -7.43 -11.03 6.69
N GLY A 157 -8.28 -10.04 6.95
CA GLY A 157 -8.70 -9.04 5.96
C GLY A 157 -7.52 -8.24 5.40
N ARG A 158 -6.51 -7.91 6.23
CA ARG A 158 -5.28 -7.25 5.77
C ARG A 158 -4.51 -8.11 4.77
N ILE A 159 -4.31 -9.40 5.08
CA ILE A 159 -3.60 -10.34 4.20
C ILE A 159 -4.32 -10.46 2.86
N GLU A 160 -5.64 -10.53 2.85
CA GLU A 160 -6.42 -10.62 1.61
C GLU A 160 -6.31 -9.33 0.75
N VAL A 161 -6.30 -8.16 1.38
CA VAL A 161 -6.07 -6.88 0.67
C VAL A 161 -4.64 -6.81 0.13
N TRP A 162 -3.64 -7.27 0.87
CA TRP A 162 -2.25 -7.31 0.40
C TRP A 162 -2.07 -8.18 -0.85
N LYS A 163 -2.73 -9.34 -0.91
CA LYS A 163 -2.71 -10.19 -2.12
C LYS A 163 -3.27 -9.46 -3.33
N VAL A 164 -4.34 -8.69 -3.14
CA VAL A 164 -4.92 -7.89 -4.22
C VAL A 164 -3.94 -6.82 -4.69
N ILE A 165 -3.32 -6.07 -3.77
CA ILE A 165 -2.34 -5.03 -4.10
C ILE A 165 -1.15 -5.61 -4.86
N GLN A 166 -0.61 -6.75 -4.41
CA GLN A 166 0.48 -7.43 -5.09
C GLN A 166 0.09 -7.84 -6.51
N HIS A 167 -1.09 -8.44 -6.68
CA HIS A 167 -1.58 -8.85 -8.00
C HIS A 167 -1.76 -7.67 -8.98
N LEU A 168 -2.10 -6.48 -8.48
CA LEU A 168 -2.17 -5.27 -9.30
C LEU A 168 -0.79 -4.88 -9.85
N ALA A 169 0.21 -4.87 -9.00
CA ALA A 169 1.59 -4.56 -9.41
C ALA A 169 2.14 -5.62 -10.37
N ASP A 170 1.92 -6.91 -10.10
CA ASP A 170 2.29 -8.02 -10.98
C ASP A 170 1.63 -7.91 -12.37
N SER A 171 0.48 -7.24 -12.45
CA SER A 171 -0.23 -6.96 -13.70
C SER A 171 0.26 -5.69 -14.41
N GLY A 172 1.29 -5.01 -13.87
CA GLY A 172 1.90 -3.81 -14.43
C GLY A 172 1.29 -2.48 -13.95
N THR A 173 0.33 -2.50 -13.02
CA THR A 173 -0.23 -1.27 -12.43
C THR A 173 0.76 -0.69 -11.42
N THR A 174 1.03 0.60 -11.51
CA THR A 174 1.83 1.31 -10.51
C THR A 174 0.97 1.60 -9.27
N VAL A 175 1.46 1.29 -8.09
CA VAL A 175 0.75 1.51 -6.83
C VAL A 175 1.53 2.47 -5.95
N LEU A 176 0.89 3.57 -5.53
CA LEU A 176 1.35 4.35 -4.39
C LEU A 176 0.39 4.10 -3.24
N LEU A 177 0.88 3.49 -2.17
CA LEU A 177 0.11 3.31 -0.94
C LEU A 177 0.64 4.18 0.18
N THR A 178 -0.26 4.73 0.98
CA THR A 178 0.12 5.35 2.25
C THR A 178 -0.20 4.40 3.38
N THR A 179 0.64 4.36 4.40
CA THR A 179 0.41 3.52 5.57
C THR A 179 1.10 4.06 6.82
N GLN A 180 0.62 3.66 7.99
CA GLN A 180 1.31 3.80 9.27
C GLN A 180 1.83 2.44 9.77
N TYR A 181 1.51 1.35 9.10
CA TYR A 181 1.87 -0.02 9.47
C TYR A 181 3.18 -0.43 8.81
N LEU A 182 4.19 -0.74 9.63
CA LEU A 182 5.52 -1.13 9.18
C LEU A 182 5.50 -2.45 8.40
N ASP A 183 4.72 -3.41 8.90
CA ASP A 183 4.56 -4.75 8.29
C ASP A 183 3.92 -4.68 6.90
N GLU A 184 2.99 -3.74 6.66
CA GLU A 184 2.41 -3.52 5.33
C GLU A 184 3.46 -2.99 4.34
N ALA A 185 4.22 -1.96 4.75
CA ALA A 185 5.29 -1.41 3.91
C ALA A 185 6.38 -2.46 3.64
N GLU A 186 6.80 -3.21 4.66
CA GLU A 186 7.81 -4.28 4.53
C GLU A 186 7.36 -5.41 3.60
N LYS A 187 6.06 -5.77 3.65
CA LYS A 187 5.51 -6.92 2.90
C LYS A 187 5.25 -6.60 1.44
N LEU A 188 4.85 -5.37 1.13
CA LEU A 188 4.33 -5.01 -0.18
C LEU A 188 5.29 -4.19 -1.02
N ALA A 189 6.05 -3.28 -0.41
CA ALA A 189 6.70 -2.22 -1.17
C ALA A 189 8.03 -2.64 -1.80
N ASP A 190 8.22 -2.28 -3.08
CA ASP A 190 9.52 -2.30 -3.74
C ASP A 190 10.42 -1.17 -3.21
N ARG A 191 9.81 -0.02 -2.92
CA ARG A 191 10.49 1.12 -2.30
C ARG A 191 9.60 1.75 -1.23
N ILE A 192 10.26 2.20 -0.16
CA ILE A 192 9.62 2.83 0.99
C ILE A 192 10.19 4.23 1.15
N ALA A 193 9.34 5.23 1.35
CA ALA A 193 9.74 6.54 1.82
C ALA A 193 9.14 6.79 3.20
N ILE A 194 9.96 7.16 4.16
CA ILE A 194 9.51 7.50 5.53
C ILE A 194 9.27 9.00 5.59
N LEU A 195 7.99 9.36 5.72
CA LEU A 195 7.54 10.75 5.89
C LEU A 195 7.39 11.08 7.38
N HIS A 196 8.11 12.08 7.84
CA HIS A 196 8.06 12.56 9.20
C HIS A 196 7.97 14.08 9.22
N GLU A 197 7.01 14.64 9.93
CA GLU A 197 6.79 16.09 10.07
C GLU A 197 6.86 16.89 8.75
N GLY A 198 6.31 16.32 7.69
CA GLY A 198 6.21 16.98 6.38
C GLY A 198 7.46 16.89 5.52
N THR A 199 8.46 16.07 5.88
CA THR A 199 9.66 15.81 5.09
C THR A 199 9.90 14.31 4.94
N ILE A 200 10.47 13.88 3.80
CA ILE A 200 10.97 12.51 3.65
C ILE A 200 12.34 12.46 4.31
N ILE A 201 12.45 11.70 5.40
CA ILE A 201 13.71 11.53 6.15
C ILE A 201 14.60 10.45 5.55
N VAL A 202 14.01 9.47 4.87
CA VAL A 202 14.73 8.41 4.17
C VAL A 202 13.83 7.78 3.09
N SER A 203 14.44 7.33 1.99
CA SER A 203 13.76 6.56 0.95
C SER A 203 14.71 5.55 0.33
N GLY A 204 14.23 4.32 0.11
CA GLY A 204 15.02 3.24 -0.48
C GLY A 204 14.24 1.93 -0.52
N THR A 205 14.91 0.88 -0.97
CA THR A 205 14.41 -0.49 -0.78
C THR A 205 14.48 -0.89 0.69
N LEU A 206 13.79 -1.94 1.08
CA LEU A 206 13.90 -2.46 2.46
C LEU A 206 15.35 -2.79 2.84
N GLU A 207 16.13 -3.33 1.88
CA GLU A 207 17.56 -3.59 2.09
C GLU A 207 18.37 -2.32 2.32
N ASP A 208 18.09 -1.26 1.56
CA ASP A 208 18.77 0.03 1.75
C ASP A 208 18.49 0.61 3.14
N LEU A 209 17.22 0.51 3.58
CA LEU A 209 16.83 0.99 4.91
C LEU A 209 17.47 0.17 6.04
N ARG A 210 17.59 -1.15 5.88
CA ARG A 210 18.26 -2.02 6.85
C ARG A 210 19.76 -1.69 7.00
N LYS A 211 20.43 -1.27 5.94
CA LYS A 211 21.86 -0.88 5.98
C LYS A 211 22.12 0.39 6.79
N LEU A 212 21.10 1.20 7.06
CA LEU A 212 21.23 2.40 7.89
C LEU A 212 21.40 2.08 9.39
N LEU A 213 21.05 0.86 9.79
CA LEU A 213 21.24 0.38 11.15
C LEU A 213 22.56 -0.38 11.26
N PRO A 214 23.21 -0.38 12.45
CA PRO A 214 24.35 -1.26 12.68
C PRO A 214 23.93 -2.72 12.45
N PRO A 215 24.86 -3.58 12.00
CA PRO A 215 24.55 -4.98 11.76
C PRO A 215 23.92 -5.60 13.00
N ALA A 216 22.88 -6.41 12.79
CA ALA A 216 22.14 -7.06 13.86
C ALA A 216 23.13 -7.80 14.77
N LYS A 217 23.08 -7.52 16.08
CA LYS A 217 23.80 -8.31 17.06
C LYS A 217 23.22 -9.71 17.05
N VAL A 218 24.04 -10.72 16.80
CA VAL A 218 23.64 -12.10 16.97
C VAL A 218 23.52 -12.36 18.46
N GLU A 219 22.32 -12.29 19.00
CA GLU A 219 22.04 -12.75 20.36
C GLU A 219 21.82 -14.26 20.27
N TYR A 220 22.74 -15.04 20.83
CA TYR A 220 22.55 -16.45 21.07
C TYR A 220 21.52 -16.59 22.21
N VAL A 221 20.24 -16.69 21.86
CA VAL A 221 19.23 -17.13 22.82
C VAL A 221 19.44 -18.64 22.99
N ALA A 222 20.01 -19.05 24.12
CA ALA A 222 20.09 -20.45 24.50
C ALA A 222 18.66 -20.96 24.68
N ARG A 223 18.13 -21.63 23.63
CA ARG A 223 16.81 -22.24 23.70
C ARG A 223 16.90 -23.43 24.64
N GLN A 224 16.25 -23.36 25.77
CA GLN A 224 16.07 -24.52 26.62
C GLN A 224 15.21 -25.57 25.89
N PRO A 225 15.60 -26.83 25.86
CA PRO A 225 14.80 -27.86 25.23
C PRO A 225 13.40 -27.91 25.88
N THR A 226 12.39 -28.08 25.07
CA THR A 226 11.02 -28.28 25.53
C THR A 226 10.86 -29.61 26.24
N LEU A 227 9.84 -29.74 27.12
CA LEU A 227 9.56 -31.00 27.79
C LEU A 227 9.31 -32.13 26.78
N GLU A 228 8.74 -31.85 25.63
CA GLU A 228 8.53 -32.77 24.54
C GLU A 228 9.85 -33.23 23.92
N GLU A 229 10.78 -32.31 23.67
CA GLU A 229 12.15 -32.66 23.18
C GLU A 229 12.92 -33.52 24.18
N ILE A 230 12.80 -33.20 25.49
CA ILE A 230 13.39 -33.98 26.57
C ILE A 230 12.77 -35.40 26.63
N PHE A 231 11.43 -35.49 26.54
CA PHE A 231 10.70 -36.75 26.54
C PHE A 231 11.12 -37.64 25.37
N LEU A 232 11.15 -37.08 24.16
CA LEU A 232 11.56 -37.80 22.95
C LEU A 232 13.02 -38.27 23.00
N ALA A 233 13.91 -37.46 23.58
CA ALA A 233 15.31 -37.80 23.77
C ALA A 233 15.49 -38.98 24.76
N ILE A 234 14.69 -39.00 25.85
CA ILE A 234 14.76 -40.08 26.86
C ILE A 234 14.10 -41.36 26.36
N VAL A 235 12.88 -41.28 25.82
CA VAL A 235 12.12 -42.46 25.37
C VAL A 235 12.64 -43.01 24.03
N GLY A 236 13.20 -42.14 23.16
CA GLY A 236 13.79 -42.54 21.89
C GLY A 236 15.13 -43.25 22.02
N SER A 237 15.84 -43.07 23.13
CA SER A 237 17.12 -43.78 23.40
C SER A 237 16.94 -45.21 23.84
N ASP A 238 15.75 -45.64 24.31
CA ASP A 238 15.49 -47.04 24.74
C ASP A 238 15.22 -48.03 23.59
N LYS A 239 15.31 -47.58 22.33
CA LYS A 239 15.07 -48.46 21.16
C LYS A 239 16.32 -48.85 20.38
N LYS A 240 17.48 -48.89 21.00
CA LYS A 240 18.70 -49.48 20.39
C LYS A 240 19.39 -50.46 21.33
N GLU A 241 18.90 -51.71 21.36
CA GLU A 241 19.70 -52.91 21.40
C GLU A 241 18.84 -54.12 21.00
N PRO A 242 19.01 -54.67 19.77
CA PRO A 242 18.81 -56.09 19.57
C PRO A 242 20.17 -56.80 19.63
N ARG A 243 20.24 -57.79 20.45
CA ARG A 243 21.29 -58.81 20.39
C ARG A 243 21.24 -59.57 19.07
#